data_3c211b8f61e0370c1071823a0e958443
#
_entry.id   3c211b8f61e0370c1071823a0e958443
#
_cell.length_a   1.000
_cell.length_b   1.000
_cell.length_c   1.000
_cell.angle_alpha   90.00
_cell.angle_beta   90.00
_cell.angle_gamma   90.00
#
_symmetry.space_group_name_H-M   'P 1'
#
loop_
_entity.id
_entity.type
_entity.pdbx_description
1 polymer ?
#
loop_
_entity_poly.entity_id
_entity_poly.type
_entity_poly.pdbx_seq_one_letter_code
_entity_poly.pdbx_strand_id
1 'polypeptide(L)'
;WARGVFLDLPETDRISVILSHVANFATCGSLWLEVVDTNDGKELSNFCRKFEAPLRKALTEAGKLVDDPRKPRLLLTFKSGREVFLGLAEADNCAMWPMGIPRLKFPREAPSRSTLKLEEAWHHFIPRDQWDERLSGDMTGVDLGAAPGGWTYQLVRRGMLVTAIDNGPMAESLMD
;
A
#
# COMPACT_ATOMS: atom_id res chain seq x y z
N TRP A 1 8.33 8.83 7.42
CA TRP A 1 8.19 10.30 7.30
C TRP A 1 8.86 10.73 6.00
N ALA A 2 8.08 11.31 5.06
CA ALA A 2 8.65 11.94 3.88
C ALA A 2 9.04 13.39 4.22
N ARG A 3 10.23 13.81 3.82
CA ARG A 3 10.57 15.23 3.71
C ARG A 3 10.16 15.68 2.34
N GLY A 4 9.32 16.70 2.24
CA GLY A 4 8.77 17.09 0.96
C GLY A 4 8.50 18.57 0.82
N VAL A 5 8.25 18.95 -0.42
CA VAL A 5 7.90 20.30 -0.84
C VAL A 5 6.63 20.25 -1.70
N PHE A 6 5.79 21.25 -1.55
CA PHE A 6 4.63 21.42 -2.43
C PHE A 6 5.05 22.23 -3.67
N LEU A 7 4.68 21.75 -4.84
CA LEU A 7 4.96 22.37 -6.13
C LEU A 7 3.65 22.66 -6.88
N ASP A 8 3.60 23.85 -7.49
CA ASP A 8 2.66 24.17 -8.56
C ASP A 8 3.38 24.02 -9.89
N LEU A 9 3.07 22.95 -10.61
CA LEU A 9 3.72 22.62 -11.87
C LEU A 9 3.06 23.39 -13.03
N PRO A 10 3.85 23.86 -14.01
CA PRO A 10 3.29 24.43 -15.24
C PRO A 10 2.52 23.38 -16.04
N GLU A 11 1.64 23.80 -16.94
CA GLU A 11 0.93 22.87 -17.85
C GLU A 11 1.86 22.18 -18.80
N THR A 12 2.92 22.86 -19.21
CA THR A 12 3.99 22.32 -20.04
C THR A 12 5.28 22.22 -19.22
N ASP A 13 6.14 21.27 -19.61
CA ASP A 13 7.49 21.12 -19.02
C ASP A 13 7.53 20.79 -17.50
N ARG A 14 6.56 20.01 -17.04
CA ARG A 14 6.50 19.53 -15.64
C ARG A 14 7.75 18.79 -15.22
N ILE A 15 8.33 18.03 -16.12
CA ILE A 15 9.50 17.18 -15.84
C ILE A 15 10.72 18.03 -15.49
N SER A 16 11.03 19.08 -16.24
CA SER A 16 12.18 19.95 -15.93
C SER A 16 12.04 20.62 -14.58
N VAL A 17 10.83 21.05 -14.20
CA VAL A 17 10.57 21.62 -12.88
C VAL A 17 10.82 20.58 -11.78
N ILE A 18 10.33 19.35 -11.93
CA ILE A 18 10.60 18.27 -10.99
C ILE A 18 12.09 17.99 -10.90
N LEU A 19 12.79 17.87 -12.03
CA LEU A 19 14.24 17.61 -12.06
C LEU A 19 15.03 18.71 -11.34
N SER A 20 14.67 19.98 -11.50
CA SER A 20 15.32 21.08 -10.80
C SER A 20 15.23 20.98 -9.28
N HIS A 21 14.09 20.52 -8.74
CA HIS A 21 13.88 20.30 -7.32
C HIS A 21 14.62 19.06 -6.81
N VAL A 22 14.61 17.98 -7.61
CA VAL A 22 15.29 16.71 -7.26
C VAL A 22 16.81 16.82 -7.40
N ALA A 23 17.33 17.85 -8.08
CA ALA A 23 18.76 18.02 -8.30
C ALA A 23 19.59 17.96 -7.00
N ASN A 24 19.05 18.48 -5.90
CA ASN A 24 19.70 18.50 -4.57
C ASN A 24 19.34 17.27 -3.71
N PHE A 25 18.50 16.35 -4.20
CA PHE A 25 18.17 15.14 -3.46
C PHE A 25 19.23 14.06 -3.68
N ALA A 26 19.32 13.13 -2.71
CA ALA A 26 20.07 11.90 -2.90
C ALA A 26 19.47 11.10 -4.07
N THR A 27 20.29 10.25 -4.70
CA THR A 27 19.80 9.30 -5.72
C THR A 27 18.79 8.35 -5.09
N CYS A 28 17.61 8.24 -5.70
CA CYS A 28 16.50 7.43 -5.24
C CYS A 28 16.56 6.03 -5.83
N GLY A 29 16.03 5.06 -5.10
CA GLY A 29 15.95 3.65 -5.51
C GLY A 29 14.62 3.27 -6.15
N SER A 30 13.59 4.08 -5.94
CA SER A 30 12.27 3.85 -6.54
C SER A 30 11.53 5.17 -6.72
N LEU A 31 10.59 5.15 -7.67
CA LEU A 31 9.70 6.28 -7.98
C LEU A 31 8.26 5.82 -7.79
N TRP A 32 7.49 6.56 -7.01
CA TRP A 32 6.07 6.34 -6.81
C TRP A 32 5.28 7.59 -7.12
N LEU A 33 4.29 7.45 -8.00
CA LEU A 33 3.29 8.47 -8.29
C LEU A 33 1.99 8.07 -7.62
N GLU A 34 1.49 8.93 -6.76
CA GLU A 34 0.28 8.69 -5.98
C GLU A 34 -0.72 9.81 -6.22
N VAL A 35 -1.99 9.51 -5.99
CA VAL A 35 -3.09 10.48 -6.04
C VAL A 35 -3.87 10.41 -4.73
N VAL A 36 -4.47 11.53 -4.33
CA VAL A 36 -5.36 11.54 -3.16
C VAL A 36 -6.55 10.60 -3.38
N ASP A 37 -7.00 9.93 -2.31
CA ASP A 37 -8.10 8.95 -2.39
C ASP A 37 -9.47 9.65 -2.41
N THR A 38 -9.74 10.33 -3.53
CA THR A 38 -10.97 11.05 -3.83
C THR A 38 -11.49 10.66 -5.21
N ASN A 39 -12.71 11.05 -5.54
CA ASN A 39 -13.24 10.80 -6.89
C ASN A 39 -12.41 11.52 -7.96
N ASP A 40 -11.99 12.75 -7.71
CA ASP A 40 -11.13 13.52 -8.62
C ASP A 40 -9.74 12.86 -8.75
N GLY A 41 -9.22 12.24 -7.68
CA GLY A 41 -7.98 11.48 -7.70
C GLY A 41 -8.03 10.27 -8.63
N LYS A 42 -9.20 9.66 -8.85
CA LYS A 42 -9.34 8.54 -9.80
C LYS A 42 -9.11 8.98 -11.25
N GLU A 43 -9.55 10.16 -11.62
CA GLU A 43 -9.29 10.73 -12.96
C GLU A 43 -7.80 11.04 -13.14
N LEU A 44 -7.16 11.57 -12.09
CA LEU A 44 -5.72 11.82 -12.04
C LEU A 44 -4.87 10.55 -12.16
N SER A 45 -5.37 9.38 -11.76
CA SER A 45 -4.66 8.11 -11.89
C SER A 45 -4.27 7.80 -13.34
N ASN A 46 -5.09 8.17 -14.31
CA ASN A 46 -4.78 8.01 -15.73
C ASN A 46 -3.65 8.93 -16.19
N PHE A 47 -3.63 10.16 -15.67
CA PHE A 47 -2.54 11.10 -15.91
C PHE A 47 -1.25 10.55 -15.31
N CYS A 48 -1.22 10.16 -14.04
CA CYS A 48 -0.04 9.64 -13.35
C CYS A 48 0.56 8.43 -14.10
N ARG A 49 -0.29 7.50 -14.55
CA ARG A 49 0.14 6.32 -15.30
C ARG A 49 0.86 6.68 -16.62
N LYS A 50 0.36 7.69 -17.33
CA LYS A 50 1.00 8.17 -18.57
C LYS A 50 2.25 9.00 -18.28
N PHE A 51 2.27 9.72 -17.17
CA PHE A 51 3.34 10.62 -16.78
C PHE A 51 4.53 9.87 -16.15
N GLU A 52 4.30 8.71 -15.54
CA GLU A 52 5.35 7.95 -14.84
C GLU A 52 6.50 7.54 -15.77
N ALA A 53 6.23 6.98 -16.93
CA ALA A 53 7.27 6.47 -17.81
C ALA A 53 8.22 7.57 -18.33
N PRO A 54 7.76 8.73 -18.86
CA PRO A 54 8.64 9.81 -19.26
C PRO A 54 9.40 10.44 -18.08
N LEU A 55 8.77 10.58 -16.91
CA LEU A 55 9.44 11.09 -15.71
C LEU A 55 10.53 10.13 -15.24
N ARG A 56 10.24 8.83 -15.17
CA ARG A 56 11.20 7.79 -14.78
C ARG A 56 12.44 7.82 -15.71
N LYS A 57 12.23 7.90 -17.02
CA LYS A 57 13.31 8.02 -18.01
C LYS A 57 14.18 9.24 -17.72
N ALA A 58 13.57 10.42 -17.55
CA ALA A 58 14.31 11.67 -17.31
C ALA A 58 15.10 11.64 -15.99
N LEU A 59 14.52 11.09 -14.92
CA LEU A 59 15.18 10.92 -13.62
C LEU A 59 16.38 9.95 -13.70
N THR A 60 16.26 8.88 -14.49
CA THR A 60 17.34 7.92 -14.70
C THR A 60 18.47 8.55 -15.50
N GLU A 61 18.17 9.26 -16.59
CA GLU A 61 19.15 9.99 -17.40
C GLU A 61 19.88 11.08 -16.61
N ALA A 62 19.18 11.72 -15.65
CA ALA A 62 19.77 12.69 -14.72
C ALA A 62 20.55 12.05 -13.55
N GLY A 63 20.65 10.72 -13.47
CA GLY A 63 21.33 10.00 -12.38
C GLY A 63 20.62 10.10 -11.02
N LYS A 64 19.33 10.46 -11.03
CA LYS A 64 18.53 10.66 -9.80
C LYS A 64 17.64 9.45 -9.44
N LEU A 65 17.52 8.48 -10.34
CA LEU A 65 16.80 7.25 -10.13
C LEU A 65 17.63 6.06 -10.59
N VAL A 66 17.72 5.05 -9.72
CA VAL A 66 18.36 3.75 -9.98
C VAL A 66 17.44 2.64 -9.47
N ASP A 67 17.69 1.41 -9.83
CA ASP A 67 16.99 0.25 -9.28
C ASP A 67 17.78 -0.31 -8.08
N ASP A 68 17.54 0.26 -6.89
CA ASP A 68 18.18 -0.18 -5.65
C ASP A 68 17.20 0.00 -4.48
N PRO A 69 16.60 -1.10 -3.95
CA PRO A 69 15.59 -1.03 -2.89
C PRO A 69 16.11 -0.49 -1.55
N ARG A 70 17.44 -0.37 -1.38
CA ARG A 70 18.06 0.19 -0.17
C ARG A 70 18.13 1.72 -0.18
N LYS A 71 17.87 2.34 -1.32
CA LYS A 71 17.90 3.80 -1.47
C LYS A 71 16.51 4.39 -1.21
N PRO A 72 16.45 5.68 -0.84
CA PRO A 72 15.18 6.38 -0.61
C PRO A 72 14.21 6.27 -1.78
N ARG A 73 12.93 6.31 -1.49
CA ARG A 73 11.85 6.40 -2.47
C ARG A 73 11.55 7.85 -2.79
N LEU A 74 11.48 8.18 -4.08
CA LEU A 74 10.93 9.46 -4.53
C LEU A 74 9.42 9.34 -4.66
N LEU A 75 8.70 10.18 -3.92
CA LEU A 75 7.25 10.21 -3.87
C LEU A 75 6.72 11.47 -4.54
N LEU A 76 5.78 11.31 -5.45
CA LEU A 76 4.99 12.40 -6.03
C LEU A 76 3.52 12.12 -5.76
N THR A 77 2.92 12.86 -4.83
CA THR A 77 1.49 12.77 -4.54
C THR A 77 0.76 13.93 -5.21
N PHE A 78 0.03 13.61 -6.27
CA PHE A 78 -0.70 14.60 -7.06
C PHE A 78 -2.05 14.91 -6.41
N LYS A 79 -2.31 16.19 -6.17
CA LYS A 79 -3.61 16.73 -5.77
C LYS A 79 -4.41 17.17 -6.99
N SER A 80 -3.73 17.64 -8.04
CA SER A 80 -4.30 18.00 -9.34
C SER A 80 -3.28 17.77 -10.46
N GLY A 81 -3.60 18.06 -11.70
CA GLY A 81 -2.64 17.99 -12.81
C GLY A 81 -1.46 18.96 -12.69
N ARG A 82 -1.51 19.92 -11.74
CA ARG A 82 -0.49 20.94 -11.47
C ARG A 82 0.08 20.84 -10.07
N GLU A 83 -0.77 20.58 -9.08
CA GLU A 83 -0.38 20.58 -7.66
C GLU A 83 0.15 19.20 -7.26
N VAL A 84 1.39 19.14 -6.81
CA VAL A 84 2.04 17.91 -6.38
C VAL A 84 2.87 18.12 -5.12
N PHE A 85 2.79 17.15 -4.20
CA PHE A 85 3.74 17.01 -3.12
C PHE A 85 4.88 16.14 -3.61
N LEU A 86 6.09 16.70 -3.63
CA LEU A 86 7.32 16.00 -3.96
C LEU A 86 8.09 15.71 -2.69
N GLY A 87 8.45 14.47 -2.44
CA GLY A 87 9.12 14.10 -1.20
C GLY A 87 10.02 12.87 -1.32
N LEU A 88 10.86 12.70 -0.29
CA LEU A 88 11.69 11.52 -0.08
C LEU A 88 11.19 10.74 1.13
N ALA A 89 11.10 9.43 0.99
CA ALA A 89 10.89 8.50 2.11
C ALA A 89 12.08 7.54 2.18
N GLU A 90 12.63 7.35 3.38
CA GLU A 90 13.72 6.40 3.60
C GLU A 90 13.25 4.97 3.31
N ALA A 91 14.17 4.15 2.77
CA ALA A 91 13.83 2.80 2.31
C ALA A 91 13.28 1.89 3.42
N ASP A 92 13.80 2.05 4.64
CA ASP A 92 13.42 1.30 5.83
C ASP A 92 12.25 1.91 6.61
N ASN A 93 11.79 3.09 6.22
CA ASN A 93 10.73 3.85 6.90
C ASN A 93 9.69 4.40 5.90
N CYS A 94 9.26 3.56 4.98
CA CYS A 94 8.19 3.91 4.04
C CYS A 94 7.14 2.82 3.96
N ALA A 95 5.90 3.21 3.65
CA ALA A 95 4.81 2.26 3.47
C ALA A 95 5.10 1.31 2.28
N MET A 96 4.66 0.06 2.42
CA MET A 96 4.79 -0.96 1.36
C MET A 96 3.75 -0.78 0.25
N TRP A 97 2.71 0.00 0.50
CA TRP A 97 1.59 0.24 -0.43
C TRP A 97 1.42 1.72 -0.73
N PRO A 98 0.90 2.04 -1.91
CA PRO A 98 0.52 3.40 -2.25
C PRO A 98 -0.40 4.02 -1.20
N MET A 99 -0.13 5.26 -0.80
CA MET A 99 -0.83 6.00 0.27
C MET A 99 -0.83 5.27 1.63
N GLY A 100 0.00 4.24 1.83
CA GLY A 100 0.01 3.40 3.04
C GLY A 100 -1.23 2.51 3.20
N ILE A 101 -2.05 2.35 2.17
CA ILE A 101 -3.31 1.63 2.23
C ILE A 101 -3.22 0.32 1.45
N PRO A 102 -3.21 -0.85 2.12
CA PRO A 102 -3.32 -2.13 1.44
C PRO A 102 -4.74 -2.27 0.86
N ARG A 103 -4.85 -2.38 -0.46
CA ARG A 103 -6.13 -2.58 -1.14
C ARG A 103 -6.40 -4.07 -1.27
N LEU A 104 -6.80 -4.70 -0.16
CA LEU A 104 -7.09 -6.12 -0.09
C LEU A 104 -8.39 -6.45 -0.82
N LYS A 105 -8.40 -7.59 -1.52
CA LYS A 105 -9.60 -8.08 -2.20
C LYS A 105 -10.47 -8.85 -1.22
N PHE A 106 -11.73 -8.43 -1.09
CA PHE A 106 -12.71 -9.14 -0.26
C PHE A 106 -13.03 -10.53 -0.86
N PRO A 107 -12.79 -11.63 -0.13
CA PRO A 107 -13.17 -12.96 -0.58
C PRO A 107 -14.69 -13.10 -0.61
N ARG A 108 -15.22 -13.79 -1.64
CA ARG A 108 -16.67 -13.95 -1.78
C ARG A 108 -17.29 -14.79 -0.67
N GLU A 109 -16.53 -15.77 -0.18
CA GLU A 109 -16.95 -16.74 0.83
C GLU A 109 -16.83 -16.16 2.25
N ALA A 110 -16.19 -15.01 2.41
CA ALA A 110 -15.98 -14.43 3.72
C ALA A 110 -17.29 -13.88 4.30
N PRO A 111 -17.62 -14.21 5.56
CA PRO A 111 -18.90 -13.89 6.17
C PRO A 111 -19.08 -12.40 6.46
N SER A 112 -18.00 -11.65 6.57
CA SER A 112 -18.07 -10.20 6.81
C SER A 112 -16.81 -9.45 6.38
N ARG A 113 -16.92 -8.14 6.23
CA ARG A 113 -15.78 -7.26 5.88
C ARG A 113 -14.70 -7.19 6.97
N SER A 114 -14.99 -7.62 8.21
CA SER A 114 -13.99 -7.70 9.28
C SER A 114 -12.84 -8.65 8.94
N THR A 115 -13.07 -9.60 8.03
CA THR A 115 -12.04 -10.46 7.41
C THR A 115 -10.84 -9.66 6.92
N LEU A 116 -11.06 -8.52 6.26
CA LEU A 116 -9.99 -7.68 5.72
C LEU A 116 -9.18 -6.99 6.81
N LYS A 117 -9.78 -6.70 7.98
CA LYS A 117 -9.07 -6.04 9.09
C LYS A 117 -7.97 -6.93 9.67
N LEU A 118 -8.26 -8.23 9.84
CA LEU A 118 -7.25 -9.18 10.31
C LEU A 118 -6.15 -9.39 9.27
N GLU A 119 -6.51 -9.52 8.01
CA GLU A 119 -5.54 -9.66 6.92
C GLU A 119 -4.64 -8.42 6.81
N GLU A 120 -5.20 -7.21 6.92
CA GLU A 120 -4.46 -5.96 6.95
C GLU A 120 -3.49 -5.91 8.15
N ALA A 121 -3.95 -6.32 9.34
CA ALA A 121 -3.10 -6.39 10.53
C ALA A 121 -1.91 -7.33 10.32
N TRP A 122 -2.11 -8.48 9.71
CA TRP A 122 -1.00 -9.39 9.38
C TRP A 122 0.00 -8.75 8.43
N HIS A 123 -0.47 -8.04 7.41
CA HIS A 123 0.42 -7.32 6.49
C HIS A 123 1.25 -6.24 7.18
N HIS A 124 0.72 -5.60 8.22
CA HIS A 124 1.44 -4.56 8.96
C HIS A 124 2.40 -5.10 10.03
N PHE A 125 2.03 -6.19 10.70
CA PHE A 125 2.73 -6.64 11.90
C PHE A 125 3.57 -7.90 11.71
N ILE A 126 3.37 -8.64 10.61
CA ILE A 126 4.10 -9.88 10.34
C ILE A 126 4.79 -9.74 8.99
N PRO A 127 6.14 -9.78 8.94
CA PRO A 127 6.88 -9.81 7.68
C PRO A 127 6.39 -10.95 6.77
N ARG A 128 6.27 -10.68 5.48
CA ARG A 128 5.66 -11.62 4.54
C ARG A 128 6.39 -12.96 4.45
N ASP A 129 7.70 -12.94 4.57
CA ASP A 129 8.58 -14.12 4.60
C ASP A 129 8.41 -14.98 5.84
N GLN A 130 7.77 -14.45 6.92
CA GLN A 130 7.48 -15.20 8.15
C GLN A 130 6.04 -15.73 8.21
N TRP A 131 5.22 -15.52 7.17
CA TRP A 131 3.81 -15.90 7.21
C TRP A 131 3.61 -17.42 7.32
N ASP A 132 4.41 -18.22 6.64
CA ASP A 132 4.30 -19.69 6.66
C ASP A 132 4.64 -20.27 8.03
N GLU A 133 5.52 -19.59 8.79
CA GLU A 133 5.88 -19.99 10.15
C GLU A 133 4.89 -19.43 11.18
N ARG A 134 4.62 -18.11 11.14
CA ARG A 134 3.85 -17.39 12.18
C ARG A 134 2.34 -17.47 12.01
N LEU A 135 1.86 -17.93 10.87
CA LEU A 135 0.46 -18.16 10.55
C LEU A 135 0.27 -19.59 10.01
N SER A 136 0.98 -20.54 10.60
CA SER A 136 0.93 -21.95 10.22
C SER A 136 -0.41 -22.60 10.48
N GLY A 137 -0.83 -23.53 9.63
CA GLY A 137 -2.01 -24.36 9.83
C GLY A 137 -1.98 -25.30 11.04
N ASP A 138 -0.78 -25.54 11.60
CA ASP A 138 -0.61 -26.36 12.81
C ASP A 138 -0.97 -25.61 14.10
N MET A 139 -1.24 -24.32 14.01
CA MET A 139 -1.60 -23.47 15.15
C MET A 139 -3.07 -23.64 15.53
N THR A 140 -3.36 -23.44 16.81
CA THR A 140 -4.71 -23.29 17.31
C THR A 140 -5.01 -21.83 17.61
N GLY A 141 -6.22 -21.38 17.29
CA GLY A 141 -6.68 -20.02 17.53
C GLY A 141 -7.94 -19.95 18.37
N VAL A 142 -8.12 -18.84 19.10
CA VAL A 142 -9.37 -18.50 19.75
C VAL A 142 -9.83 -17.15 19.24
N ASP A 143 -11.07 -17.09 18.72
CA ASP A 143 -11.71 -15.86 18.25
C ASP A 143 -12.81 -15.46 19.24
N LEU A 144 -12.63 -14.36 19.97
CA LEU A 144 -13.56 -13.84 20.96
C LEU A 144 -14.39 -12.71 20.35
N GLY A 145 -15.72 -12.86 20.37
CA GLY A 145 -16.62 -11.97 19.64
C GLY A 145 -16.64 -12.33 18.16
N ALA A 146 -16.67 -13.64 17.87
CA ALA A 146 -16.40 -14.18 16.57
C ALA A 146 -17.50 -13.91 15.53
N ALA A 147 -18.79 -13.82 15.92
CA ALA A 147 -19.89 -13.73 14.97
C ALA A 147 -19.80 -12.46 14.06
N PRO A 148 -20.11 -12.61 12.78
CA PRO A 148 -20.50 -13.81 12.04
C PRO A 148 -19.32 -14.67 11.55
N GLY A 149 -18.07 -14.43 11.99
CA GLY A 149 -16.91 -15.27 11.70
C GLY A 149 -15.88 -14.66 10.75
N GLY A 150 -15.79 -13.34 10.66
CA GLY A 150 -14.85 -12.69 9.72
C GLY A 150 -13.38 -12.97 10.04
N TRP A 151 -12.99 -12.98 11.29
CA TRP A 151 -11.64 -13.34 11.72
C TRP A 151 -11.45 -14.85 11.74
N THR A 152 -12.43 -15.59 12.25
CA THR A 152 -12.46 -17.06 12.19
C THR A 152 -12.17 -17.55 10.76
N TYR A 153 -12.83 -16.97 9.75
CA TYR A 153 -12.60 -17.29 8.34
C TYR A 153 -11.12 -17.19 7.93
N GLN A 154 -10.44 -16.12 8.32
CA GLN A 154 -9.03 -15.93 7.96
C GLN A 154 -8.11 -16.97 8.62
N LEU A 155 -8.41 -17.34 9.87
CA LEU A 155 -7.64 -18.34 10.60
C LEU A 155 -7.86 -19.74 10.02
N VAL A 156 -9.13 -20.14 9.80
CA VAL A 156 -9.51 -21.43 9.21
C VAL A 156 -8.97 -21.58 7.80
N ARG A 157 -9.05 -20.53 6.98
CA ARG A 157 -8.48 -20.52 5.63
C ARG A 157 -6.97 -20.81 5.59
N ARG A 158 -6.27 -20.55 6.69
CA ARG A 158 -4.85 -20.91 6.86
C ARG A 158 -4.63 -22.32 7.39
N GLY A 159 -5.72 -23.08 7.62
CA GLY A 159 -5.66 -24.43 8.14
C GLY A 159 -5.61 -24.53 9.66
N MET A 160 -5.76 -23.41 10.38
CA MET A 160 -5.75 -23.39 11.85
C MET A 160 -7.02 -24.03 12.41
N LEU A 161 -6.89 -24.73 13.55
CA LEU A 161 -8.03 -25.14 14.36
C LEU A 161 -8.47 -23.96 15.22
N VAL A 162 -9.73 -23.51 15.06
CA VAL A 162 -10.22 -22.29 15.72
C VAL A 162 -11.39 -22.60 16.65
N THR A 163 -11.30 -22.09 17.89
CA THR A 163 -12.44 -22.03 18.82
C THR A 163 -13.05 -20.63 18.73
N ALA A 164 -14.22 -20.54 18.11
CA ALA A 164 -14.97 -19.31 17.99
C ALA A 164 -15.98 -19.17 19.14
N ILE A 165 -15.92 -18.04 19.86
CA ILE A 165 -16.78 -17.76 21.02
C ILE A 165 -17.55 -16.47 20.78
N ASP A 166 -18.87 -16.58 20.73
CA ASP A 166 -19.80 -15.45 20.59
C ASP A 166 -21.20 -15.86 21.10
N ASN A 167 -22.07 -14.89 21.36
CA ASN A 167 -23.48 -15.09 21.63
C ASN A 167 -24.37 -14.97 20.36
N GLY A 168 -23.81 -14.50 19.25
CA GLY A 168 -24.45 -14.42 17.94
C GLY A 168 -24.19 -15.66 17.07
N PRO A 169 -24.97 -15.84 16.00
CA PRO A 169 -24.79 -16.97 15.10
C PRO A 169 -23.55 -16.79 14.21
N MET A 170 -22.82 -17.87 14.01
CA MET A 170 -21.80 -17.96 12.98
C MET A 170 -22.43 -18.11 11.60
N ALA A 171 -21.73 -17.61 10.57
CA ALA A 171 -22.20 -17.79 9.19
C ALA A 171 -22.18 -19.28 8.79
N GLU A 172 -23.21 -19.73 8.07
CA GLU A 172 -23.33 -21.11 7.59
C GLU A 172 -22.10 -21.57 6.78
N SER A 173 -21.52 -20.67 6.00
CA SER A 173 -20.30 -20.94 5.20
C SER A 173 -19.06 -21.30 6.00
N LEU A 174 -19.11 -21.22 7.32
CA LEU A 174 -18.02 -21.62 8.23
C LEU A 174 -18.34 -22.89 9.03
N MET A 175 -19.53 -23.44 8.86
CA MET A 175 -20.01 -24.59 9.63
C MET A 175 -19.88 -25.91 8.88
N ASP A 176 -19.50 -25.85 7.60
CA ASP A 176 -19.22 -27.00 6.71
C ASP A 176 -17.70 -27.33 6.74
#